data_59d3b9629c4cb5354fe5cd0afe7661d5
#
_entry.id   59d3b9629c4cb5354fe5cd0afe7661d5
#
_cell.length_a   1.000
_cell.length_b   1.000
_cell.length_c   1.000
_cell.angle_alpha   90.00
_cell.angle_beta   90.00
_cell.angle_gamma   90.00
#
_symmetry.space_group_name_H-M   'P 1'
#
loop_
_entity.id
_entity.type
_entity.pdbx_description
1 polymer ?
#
loop_
_entity_poly.entity_id
_entity_poly.type
_entity_poly.pdbx_seq_one_letter_code
_entity_poly.pdbx_strand_id
1 'polypeptide(L)'
;HSTMFAFREGVLAGADALEMDVQLTADGVLIVQHDDTVDKTTNATGPVAGFTLEEIQSLDNAHWFSPECWPCQDRPVEEYIYRGIRTGDVEPPKGYSPDDFRVVTFREVAEAFPNLVLDVEIKGSFPDAVPVAEQLAAEIAELGLIDRTIVVSFDDDVIDAFHEIAPDVAVSPGLSRLTAWFLNGTEIEPYFEVFQVPPFQGDIQVVDAETVQRVHDEGREVWVWPDDASTQENAEFYGRLIDYGVDGIITGRPAAMVDALSN
;
A
#
# COMPACT_ATOMS: atom_id res chain seq x y z
N HIS A 1 0.46 1.73 9.89
CA HIS A 1 0.33 2.18 8.49
C HIS A 1 -0.77 3.25 8.33
N SER A 2 -0.94 3.77 7.12
CA SER A 2 -2.02 4.71 6.75
C SER A 2 -2.07 5.99 7.61
N THR A 3 -0.93 6.43 8.13
CA THR A 3 -0.77 7.69 8.87
C THR A 3 0.38 8.49 8.28
N MET A 4 0.33 9.83 8.41
CA MET A 4 1.44 10.69 7.99
C MET A 4 2.74 10.36 8.74
N PHE A 5 2.62 9.95 10.00
CA PHE A 5 3.75 9.48 10.80
C PHE A 5 4.46 8.29 10.14
N ALA A 6 3.71 7.25 9.73
CA ALA A 6 4.29 6.06 9.10
C ALA A 6 4.98 6.38 7.77
N PHE A 7 4.36 7.20 6.91
CA PHE A 7 4.97 7.63 5.65
C PHE A 7 6.26 8.42 5.85
N ARG A 8 6.28 9.37 6.81
CA ARG A 8 7.49 10.12 7.13
C ARG A 8 8.61 9.24 7.66
N GLU A 9 8.31 8.29 8.56
CA GLU A 9 9.30 7.36 9.07
C GLU A 9 9.84 6.44 7.97
N GLY A 10 8.98 5.98 7.03
CA GLY A 10 9.41 5.23 5.85
C GLY A 10 10.39 6.01 4.97
N VAL A 11 10.08 7.25 4.68
CA VAL A 11 10.96 8.13 3.88
C VAL A 11 12.25 8.45 4.62
N LEU A 12 12.21 8.71 5.93
CA LEU A 12 13.40 8.92 6.75
C LEU A 12 14.28 7.68 6.81
N ALA A 13 13.70 6.49 6.71
CA ALA A 13 14.41 5.23 6.61
C ALA A 13 15.04 4.98 5.23
N GLY A 14 14.69 5.76 4.20
CA GLY A 14 15.27 5.69 2.86
C GLY A 14 14.37 5.08 1.79
N ALA A 15 13.06 4.94 2.05
CA ALA A 15 12.10 4.54 1.01
C ALA A 15 12.05 5.59 -0.11
N ASP A 16 12.04 5.15 -1.37
CA ASP A 16 11.96 5.95 -2.59
C ASP A 16 10.61 5.82 -3.31
N ALA A 17 9.73 4.94 -2.81
CA ALA A 17 8.33 4.82 -3.16
C ALA A 17 7.47 4.71 -1.90
N LEU A 18 6.19 5.09 -2.01
CA LEU A 18 5.20 4.93 -0.95
C LEU A 18 4.03 4.10 -1.48
N GLU A 19 3.82 2.95 -0.86
CA GLU A 19 2.63 2.14 -1.10
C GLU A 19 1.49 2.56 -0.19
N MET A 20 0.27 2.53 -0.70
CA MET A 20 -0.94 2.86 0.04
C MET A 20 -2.21 2.29 -0.59
N ASP A 21 -3.17 1.96 0.28
CA ASP A 21 -4.50 1.51 -0.11
C ASP A 21 -5.50 2.66 -0.04
N VAL A 22 -6.35 2.81 -1.05
CA VAL A 22 -7.32 3.90 -1.08
C VAL A 22 -8.76 3.41 -1.09
N GLN A 23 -9.61 4.15 -0.35
CA GLN A 23 -11.04 3.94 -0.24
C GLN A 23 -11.77 5.29 -0.15
N LEU A 24 -13.09 5.29 -0.34
CA LEU A 24 -13.91 6.49 -0.18
C LEU A 24 -14.60 6.52 1.19
N THR A 25 -14.61 7.70 1.80
CA THR A 25 -15.47 8.04 2.94
C THR A 25 -16.93 8.16 2.51
N ALA A 26 -17.86 8.25 3.49
CA ALA A 26 -19.29 8.46 3.24
C ALA A 26 -19.60 9.75 2.45
N ASP A 27 -18.75 10.77 2.56
CA ASP A 27 -18.84 12.04 1.85
C ASP A 27 -17.97 12.10 0.59
N GLY A 28 -17.44 10.95 0.14
CA GLY A 28 -16.78 10.78 -1.16
C GLY A 28 -15.34 11.30 -1.21
N VAL A 29 -14.65 11.42 -0.08
CA VAL A 29 -13.24 11.81 -0.05
C VAL A 29 -12.34 10.57 -0.10
N LEU A 30 -11.30 10.62 -0.95
CA LEU A 30 -10.33 9.56 -1.09
C LEU A 30 -9.34 9.57 0.08
N ILE A 31 -9.38 8.53 0.89
CA ILE A 31 -8.53 8.34 2.07
C ILE A 31 -7.62 7.14 1.91
N VAL A 32 -6.58 7.09 2.74
CA VAL A 32 -5.65 5.95 2.82
C VAL A 32 -6.06 5.04 3.97
N GLN A 33 -6.53 3.84 3.65
CA GLN A 33 -6.93 2.81 4.62
C GLN A 33 -6.95 1.43 3.98
N HIS A 34 -6.27 0.44 4.62
CA HIS A 34 -6.16 -0.92 4.09
C HIS A 34 -7.45 -1.72 4.22
N ASP A 35 -7.99 -1.83 5.44
CA ASP A 35 -9.17 -2.67 5.70
C ASP A 35 -10.48 -1.92 5.38
N ASP A 36 -11.52 -2.66 5.03
CA ASP A 36 -12.87 -2.12 4.78
C ASP A 36 -13.52 -1.51 6.03
N THR A 37 -12.94 -1.78 7.21
CA THR A 37 -13.39 -1.25 8.49
C THR A 37 -12.25 -0.56 9.23
N VAL A 38 -12.61 0.34 10.15
CA VAL A 38 -11.65 1.06 11.00
C VAL A 38 -11.17 0.27 12.21
N ASP A 39 -11.66 -0.95 12.41
CA ASP A 39 -11.55 -1.75 13.64
C ASP A 39 -10.11 -2.11 14.02
N LYS A 40 -9.27 -2.39 13.02
CA LYS A 40 -7.90 -2.87 13.26
C LYS A 40 -6.91 -1.78 13.63
N THR A 41 -7.16 -0.55 13.22
CA THR A 41 -6.21 0.55 13.43
C THR A 41 -6.70 1.58 14.43
N THR A 42 -8.02 1.78 14.54
CA THR A 42 -8.59 2.89 15.30
C THR A 42 -9.25 2.47 16.62
N ASN A 43 -9.63 3.47 17.40
CA ASN A 43 -10.44 3.36 18.61
C ASN A 43 -11.95 3.27 18.36
N ALA A 44 -12.37 3.10 17.10
CA ALA A 44 -13.78 2.95 16.70
C ALA A 44 -14.00 1.61 15.99
N THR A 45 -15.25 1.33 15.61
CA THR A 45 -15.65 0.14 14.85
C THR A 45 -16.63 0.51 13.75
N GLY A 46 -16.58 -0.20 12.63
CA GLY A 46 -17.52 -0.04 11.53
C GLY A 46 -16.85 0.16 10.17
N PRO A 47 -17.63 0.14 9.08
CA PRO A 47 -17.11 0.27 7.74
C PRO A 47 -16.58 1.68 7.47
N VAL A 48 -15.47 1.77 6.72
CA VAL A 48 -14.86 3.04 6.27
C VAL A 48 -15.90 3.92 5.57
N ALA A 49 -16.67 3.35 4.66
CA ALA A 49 -17.74 4.06 3.94
C ALA A 49 -18.91 4.57 4.82
N GLY A 50 -18.90 4.24 6.10
CA GLY A 50 -19.88 4.74 7.08
C GLY A 50 -19.48 6.03 7.77
N PHE A 51 -18.24 6.51 7.60
CA PHE A 51 -17.70 7.72 8.22
C PHE A 51 -17.48 8.82 7.17
N THR A 52 -17.82 10.06 7.53
CA THR A 52 -17.35 11.25 6.81
C THR A 52 -15.86 11.47 7.06
N LEU A 53 -15.19 12.31 6.24
CA LEU A 53 -13.79 12.66 6.45
C LEU A 53 -13.55 13.24 7.86
N GLU A 54 -14.41 14.14 8.32
CA GLU A 54 -14.30 14.75 9.65
C GLU A 54 -14.37 13.72 10.76
N GLU A 55 -15.32 12.77 10.66
CA GLU A 55 -15.48 11.71 11.63
C GLU A 55 -14.28 10.76 11.66
N ILE A 56 -13.85 10.25 10.50
CA ILE A 56 -12.74 9.28 10.45
C ILE A 56 -11.40 9.92 10.85
N GLN A 57 -11.17 11.19 10.55
CA GLN A 57 -9.98 11.95 10.96
C GLN A 57 -9.99 12.33 12.45
N SER A 58 -11.12 12.23 13.12
CA SER A 58 -11.19 12.37 14.58
C SER A 58 -10.66 11.14 15.33
N LEU A 59 -10.61 9.98 14.67
CA LEU A 59 -10.19 8.71 15.25
C LEU A 59 -8.67 8.64 15.46
N ASP A 60 -8.27 7.87 16.47
CA ASP A 60 -6.87 7.52 16.74
C ASP A 60 -6.45 6.34 15.85
N ASN A 61 -5.83 6.60 14.70
CA ASN A 61 -5.46 5.57 13.72
C ASN A 61 -4.17 4.80 14.07
N ALA A 62 -3.59 5.06 15.22
CA ALA A 62 -2.46 4.31 15.77
C ALA A 62 -2.83 3.54 17.06
N HIS A 63 -4.13 3.44 17.35
CA HIS A 63 -4.67 2.91 18.61
C HIS A 63 -4.21 1.50 18.95
N TRP A 64 -4.08 0.64 17.95
CA TRP A 64 -3.71 -0.77 18.10
C TRP A 64 -2.29 -1.08 17.62
N PHE A 65 -1.46 -0.05 17.35
CA PHE A 65 -0.09 -0.29 16.92
C PHE A 65 0.81 -0.78 18.06
N SER A 66 1.38 -1.96 17.90
CA SER A 66 2.45 -2.53 18.74
C SER A 66 3.63 -2.91 17.83
N PRO A 67 4.88 -2.56 18.17
CA PRO A 67 6.05 -2.90 17.36
C PRO A 67 6.27 -4.41 17.16
N GLU A 68 5.81 -5.22 18.12
CA GLU A 68 6.03 -6.67 18.14
C GLU A 68 4.89 -7.45 17.48
N CYS A 69 3.73 -6.85 17.33
CA CYS A 69 2.55 -7.53 16.79
C CYS A 69 1.55 -6.57 16.20
N TRP A 70 1.25 -6.75 14.91
CA TRP A 70 0.17 -6.05 14.24
C TRP A 70 -0.57 -7.04 13.30
N PRO A 71 -1.88 -7.11 13.35
CA PRO A 71 -2.85 -6.37 14.18
C PRO A 71 -3.25 -7.16 15.45
N CYS A 72 -2.60 -6.91 16.57
CA CYS A 72 -2.95 -7.53 17.85
C CYS A 72 -3.74 -6.56 18.73
N GLN A 73 -4.86 -7.00 19.28
CA GLN A 73 -5.74 -6.21 20.15
C GLN A 73 -5.85 -6.78 21.57
N ASP A 74 -5.08 -7.83 21.88
CA ASP A 74 -5.08 -8.57 23.13
C ASP A 74 -3.81 -8.37 23.97
N ARG A 75 -3.00 -7.36 23.61
CA ARG A 75 -1.76 -7.03 24.30
C ARG A 75 -2.01 -6.11 25.51
N PRO A 76 -1.10 -6.08 26.49
CA PRO A 76 -1.08 -5.06 27.53
C PRO A 76 -1.13 -3.64 26.94
N VAL A 77 -1.84 -2.72 27.60
CA VAL A 77 -2.08 -1.36 27.09
C VAL A 77 -0.77 -0.61 26.83
N GLU A 78 0.25 -0.85 27.62
CA GLU A 78 1.58 -0.26 27.52
C GLU A 78 2.37 -0.67 26.28
N GLU A 79 1.98 -1.75 25.61
CA GLU A 79 2.59 -2.16 24.33
C GLU A 79 2.07 -1.37 23.13
N TYR A 80 0.93 -0.67 23.25
CA TYR A 80 0.38 0.19 22.20
C TYR A 80 0.98 1.58 22.32
N ILE A 81 2.20 1.74 21.85
CA ILE A 81 3.08 2.88 22.15
C ILE A 81 2.61 4.22 21.58
N TYR A 82 1.68 4.24 20.62
CA TYR A 82 1.15 5.46 20.01
C TYR A 82 -0.32 5.73 20.35
N ARG A 83 -0.94 4.85 21.15
CA ARG A 83 -2.32 4.99 21.59
C ARG A 83 -2.51 6.28 22.36
N GLY A 84 -3.55 7.04 22.00
CA GLY A 84 -3.92 8.27 22.68
C GLY A 84 -3.15 9.51 22.21
N ILE A 85 -2.22 9.40 21.26
CA ILE A 85 -1.55 10.57 20.68
C ILE A 85 -2.56 11.42 19.91
N ARG A 86 -3.34 10.79 19.01
CA ARG A 86 -4.35 11.51 18.22
C ARG A 86 -5.39 12.22 19.09
N THR A 87 -5.81 11.60 20.20
CA THR A 87 -6.81 12.14 21.14
C THR A 87 -6.23 13.15 22.14
N GLY A 88 -4.92 13.31 22.17
CA GLY A 88 -4.24 14.26 23.06
C GLY A 88 -4.01 13.74 24.49
N ASP A 89 -4.19 12.45 24.72
CA ASP A 89 -3.93 11.80 26.00
C ASP A 89 -2.43 11.50 26.21
N VAL A 90 -1.67 11.41 25.11
CA VAL A 90 -0.24 11.14 25.06
C VAL A 90 0.43 12.15 24.13
N GLU A 91 1.59 12.67 24.56
CA GLU A 91 2.38 13.59 23.74
C GLU A 91 2.99 12.86 22.53
N PRO A 92 2.96 13.46 21.32
CA PRO A 92 3.58 12.87 20.15
C PRO A 92 5.11 12.84 20.25
N PRO A 93 5.79 11.96 19.50
CA PRO A 93 7.24 12.00 19.35
C PRO A 93 7.72 13.37 18.86
N LYS A 94 8.97 13.72 19.19
CA LYS A 94 9.55 15.02 18.82
C LYS A 94 9.52 15.23 17.29
N GLY A 95 8.94 16.32 16.86
CA GLY A 95 8.83 16.68 15.45
C GLY A 95 7.52 16.27 14.79
N TYR A 96 6.63 15.64 15.55
CA TYR A 96 5.30 15.23 15.12
C TYR A 96 4.20 15.95 15.92
N SER A 97 3.01 15.89 15.40
CA SER A 97 1.78 16.42 15.99
C SER A 97 0.73 15.32 16.14
N PRO A 98 -0.33 15.51 16.93
CA PRO A 98 -1.45 14.56 16.97
C PRO A 98 -2.09 14.28 15.59
N ASP A 99 -2.05 15.24 14.68
CA ASP A 99 -2.60 15.10 13.34
C ASP A 99 -1.80 14.13 12.45
N ASP A 100 -0.53 13.87 12.76
CA ASP A 100 0.28 12.87 12.06
C ASP A 100 -0.17 11.42 12.35
N PHE A 101 -1.05 11.21 13.34
CA PHE A 101 -1.56 9.90 13.78
C PHE A 101 -3.03 9.63 13.41
N ARG A 102 -3.65 10.49 12.59
CA ARG A 102 -5.00 10.28 12.05
C ARG A 102 -4.97 9.59 10.70
N VAL A 103 -6.14 9.17 10.21
CA VAL A 103 -6.32 8.77 8.81
C VAL A 103 -6.01 9.96 7.92
N VAL A 104 -5.22 9.72 6.86
CA VAL A 104 -4.83 10.73 5.89
C VAL A 104 -5.59 10.56 4.57
N THR A 105 -5.72 11.65 3.80
CA THR A 105 -6.22 11.57 2.43
C THR A 105 -5.09 11.23 1.46
N PHE A 106 -5.42 10.67 0.30
CA PHE A 106 -4.48 10.46 -0.79
C PHE A 106 -3.77 11.78 -1.15
N ARG A 107 -4.53 12.86 -1.28
CA ARG A 107 -4.01 14.21 -1.59
C ARG A 107 -2.97 14.68 -0.59
N GLU A 108 -3.22 14.51 0.71
CA GLU A 108 -2.28 14.91 1.76
C GLU A 108 -0.93 14.19 1.63
N VAL A 109 -0.96 12.88 1.30
CA VAL A 109 0.28 12.10 1.08
C VAL A 109 0.98 12.55 -0.20
N ALA A 110 0.26 12.68 -1.31
CA ALA A 110 0.81 13.08 -2.61
C ALA A 110 1.48 14.46 -2.57
N GLU A 111 0.88 15.42 -1.85
CA GLU A 111 1.41 16.78 -1.67
C GLU A 111 2.61 16.83 -0.69
N ALA A 112 2.59 16.00 0.36
CA ALA A 112 3.69 15.92 1.33
C ALA A 112 4.97 15.32 0.74
N PHE A 113 4.84 14.43 -0.26
CA PHE A 113 5.97 13.71 -0.87
C PHE A 113 6.01 13.89 -2.40
N PRO A 114 6.29 15.09 -2.91
CA PRO A 114 6.13 15.44 -4.32
C PRO A 114 7.12 14.73 -5.27
N ASN A 115 8.17 14.12 -4.74
CA ASN A 115 9.25 13.53 -5.54
C ASN A 115 9.30 11.99 -5.46
N LEU A 116 8.38 11.36 -4.73
CA LEU A 116 8.37 9.90 -4.57
C LEU A 116 7.37 9.26 -5.54
N VAL A 117 7.65 8.02 -5.91
CA VAL A 117 6.69 7.16 -6.59
C VAL A 117 5.55 6.84 -5.62
N LEU A 118 4.33 6.86 -6.11
CA LEU A 118 3.13 6.48 -5.36
C LEU A 118 2.61 5.16 -5.94
N ASP A 119 2.61 4.12 -5.15
CA ASP A 119 2.03 2.83 -5.46
C ASP A 119 0.68 2.73 -4.75
N VAL A 120 -0.41 2.66 -5.50
CA VAL A 120 -1.75 2.89 -4.98
C VAL A 120 -2.67 1.73 -5.28
N GLU A 121 -3.08 0.99 -4.24
CA GLU A 121 -4.08 -0.07 -4.37
C GLU A 121 -5.50 0.50 -4.25
N ILE A 122 -6.32 0.26 -5.28
CA ILE A 122 -7.77 0.48 -5.21
C ILE A 122 -8.40 -0.71 -4.47
N LYS A 123 -8.92 -0.46 -3.26
CA LYS A 123 -9.60 -1.49 -2.47
C LYS A 123 -11.03 -1.71 -2.94
N GLY A 124 -11.50 -2.93 -2.71
CA GLY A 124 -12.84 -3.37 -3.06
C GLY A 124 -12.90 -4.15 -4.37
N SER A 125 -14.11 -4.42 -4.84
CA SER A 125 -14.35 -5.22 -6.04
C SER A 125 -15.32 -4.51 -6.99
N PHE A 126 -15.29 -4.90 -8.26
CA PHE A 126 -16.21 -4.40 -9.27
C PHE A 126 -17.65 -4.87 -8.98
N PRO A 127 -18.69 -4.02 -9.15
CA PRO A 127 -18.61 -2.62 -9.61
C PRO A 127 -18.47 -1.59 -8.46
N ASP A 128 -18.45 -2.01 -7.20
CA ASP A 128 -18.54 -1.12 -6.03
C ASP A 128 -17.28 -0.25 -5.86
N ALA A 129 -16.11 -0.70 -6.36
CA ALA A 129 -14.87 0.05 -6.33
C ALA A 129 -14.69 1.03 -7.52
N VAL A 130 -15.58 1.05 -8.53
CA VAL A 130 -15.49 1.99 -9.66
C VAL A 130 -15.48 3.45 -9.20
N PRO A 131 -16.31 3.90 -8.24
CA PRO A 131 -16.22 5.28 -7.74
C PRO A 131 -14.86 5.63 -7.11
N VAL A 132 -14.16 4.66 -6.50
CA VAL A 132 -12.80 4.86 -5.97
C VAL A 132 -11.82 5.08 -7.12
N ALA A 133 -11.92 4.25 -8.18
CA ALA A 133 -11.11 4.39 -9.40
C ALA A 133 -11.31 5.75 -10.08
N GLU A 134 -12.58 6.19 -10.22
CA GLU A 134 -12.92 7.50 -10.80
C GLU A 134 -12.32 8.66 -9.99
N GLN A 135 -12.46 8.63 -8.65
CA GLN A 135 -11.92 9.67 -7.79
C GLN A 135 -10.39 9.69 -7.79
N LEU A 136 -9.74 8.52 -7.75
CA LEU A 136 -8.28 8.41 -7.84
C LEU A 136 -7.75 8.96 -9.16
N ALA A 137 -8.34 8.58 -10.29
CA ALA A 137 -7.97 9.10 -11.59
C ALA A 137 -8.10 10.63 -11.68
N ALA A 138 -9.19 11.18 -11.11
CA ALA A 138 -9.40 12.62 -11.06
C ALA A 138 -8.33 13.35 -10.23
N GLU A 139 -7.96 12.82 -9.06
CA GLU A 139 -6.92 13.43 -8.21
C GLU A 139 -5.51 13.28 -8.81
N ILE A 140 -5.19 12.15 -9.45
CA ILE A 140 -3.93 11.98 -10.19
C ILE A 140 -3.81 13.03 -11.30
N ALA A 141 -4.87 13.24 -12.08
CA ALA A 141 -4.88 14.23 -13.15
C ALA A 141 -4.79 15.67 -12.62
N GLU A 142 -5.56 16.01 -11.59
CA GLU A 142 -5.58 17.35 -10.97
C GLU A 142 -4.22 17.72 -10.37
N LEU A 143 -3.55 16.77 -9.71
CA LEU A 143 -2.28 16.97 -9.03
C LEU A 143 -1.06 16.78 -9.95
N GLY A 144 -1.27 16.31 -11.20
CA GLY A 144 -0.19 16.08 -12.17
C GLY A 144 0.74 14.94 -11.77
N LEU A 145 0.17 13.80 -11.31
CA LEU A 145 0.92 12.68 -10.74
C LEU A 145 1.14 11.52 -11.72
N ILE A 146 0.71 11.63 -12.97
CA ILE A 146 0.70 10.53 -13.96
C ILE A 146 2.06 9.81 -14.01
N ASP A 147 3.15 10.56 -14.16
CA ASP A 147 4.50 10.01 -14.36
C ASP A 147 5.13 9.37 -13.10
N ARG A 148 4.44 9.40 -11.97
CA ARG A 148 4.95 8.88 -10.70
C ARG A 148 3.94 8.06 -9.89
N THR A 149 2.86 7.63 -10.52
CA THR A 149 1.85 6.80 -9.87
C THR A 149 1.74 5.46 -10.59
N ILE A 150 1.75 4.38 -9.81
CA ILE A 150 1.42 3.03 -10.23
C ILE A 150 0.09 2.69 -9.54
N VAL A 151 -0.87 2.15 -10.28
CA VAL A 151 -2.16 1.76 -9.70
C VAL A 151 -2.37 0.26 -9.82
N VAL A 152 -2.83 -0.34 -8.73
CA VAL A 152 -3.10 -1.77 -8.62
C VAL A 152 -4.48 -2.02 -8.02
N SER A 153 -5.05 -3.17 -8.33
CA SER A 153 -6.19 -3.76 -7.63
C SER A 153 -6.08 -5.28 -7.73
N PHE A 154 -6.54 -6.00 -6.70
CA PHE A 154 -6.68 -7.45 -6.79
C PHE A 154 -7.75 -7.88 -7.79
N ASP A 155 -8.71 -7.01 -8.09
CA ASP A 155 -9.81 -7.25 -9.04
C ASP A 155 -9.46 -6.74 -10.43
N ASP A 156 -9.39 -7.64 -11.42
CA ASP A 156 -9.05 -7.32 -12.80
C ASP A 156 -10.06 -6.35 -13.45
N ASP A 157 -11.34 -6.44 -13.12
CA ASP A 157 -12.37 -5.56 -13.69
C ASP A 157 -12.27 -4.13 -13.12
N VAL A 158 -11.78 -3.97 -11.88
CA VAL A 158 -11.52 -2.64 -11.28
C VAL A 158 -10.34 -1.96 -11.97
N ILE A 159 -9.24 -2.71 -12.21
CA ILE A 159 -8.07 -2.13 -12.87
C ILE A 159 -8.34 -1.81 -14.34
N ASP A 160 -9.16 -2.60 -15.02
CA ASP A 160 -9.60 -2.30 -16.38
C ASP A 160 -10.42 -1.01 -16.41
N ALA A 161 -11.38 -0.85 -15.48
CA ALA A 161 -12.17 0.36 -15.37
C ALA A 161 -11.30 1.59 -15.08
N PHE A 162 -10.27 1.46 -14.22
CA PHE A 162 -9.31 2.54 -13.96
C PHE A 162 -8.51 2.89 -15.22
N HIS A 163 -7.97 1.88 -15.91
CA HIS A 163 -7.18 2.11 -17.13
C HIS A 163 -8.00 2.76 -18.26
N GLU A 164 -9.29 2.43 -18.39
CA GLU A 164 -10.18 3.10 -19.36
C GLU A 164 -10.32 4.61 -19.06
N ILE A 165 -10.27 5.02 -17.80
CA ILE A 165 -10.39 6.42 -17.38
C ILE A 165 -9.04 7.14 -17.47
N ALA A 166 -7.94 6.48 -17.07
CA ALA A 166 -6.61 7.05 -16.96
C ALA A 166 -5.55 6.19 -17.69
N PRO A 167 -5.61 6.10 -19.04
CA PRO A 167 -4.78 5.15 -19.80
C PRO A 167 -3.27 5.47 -19.81
N ASP A 168 -2.88 6.65 -19.39
CA ASP A 168 -1.48 7.08 -19.32
C ASP A 168 -0.84 6.84 -17.93
N VAL A 169 -1.58 6.30 -16.95
CA VAL A 169 -1.07 5.93 -15.63
C VAL A 169 -0.63 4.47 -15.66
N ALA A 170 0.57 4.20 -15.14
CA ALA A 170 1.09 2.83 -15.02
C ALA A 170 0.18 1.95 -14.15
N VAL A 171 -0.06 0.72 -14.57
CA VAL A 171 -0.96 -0.22 -13.88
C VAL A 171 -0.33 -1.60 -13.74
N SER A 172 -0.75 -2.33 -12.69
CA SER A 172 -0.47 -3.75 -12.48
C SER A 172 -1.71 -4.60 -12.79
N PRO A 173 -1.57 -5.79 -13.41
CA PRO A 173 -2.69 -6.71 -13.58
C PRO A 173 -3.23 -7.18 -12.22
N GLY A 174 -4.52 -7.51 -12.17
CA GLY A 174 -5.14 -8.12 -11.01
C GLY A 174 -4.77 -9.59 -10.82
N LEU A 175 -5.28 -10.17 -9.73
CA LEU A 175 -4.88 -11.50 -9.28
C LEU A 175 -5.18 -12.61 -10.31
N SER A 176 -6.33 -12.55 -10.99
CA SER A 176 -6.73 -13.62 -11.93
C SER A 176 -5.85 -13.62 -13.18
N ARG A 177 -5.50 -12.44 -13.72
CA ARG A 177 -4.58 -12.30 -14.85
C ARG A 177 -3.18 -12.77 -14.50
N LEU A 178 -2.61 -12.31 -13.39
CA LEU A 178 -1.29 -12.74 -12.93
C LEU A 178 -1.24 -14.26 -12.70
N THR A 179 -2.29 -14.84 -12.11
CA THR A 179 -2.40 -16.29 -11.93
C THR A 179 -2.44 -17.04 -13.25
N ALA A 180 -3.22 -16.56 -14.23
CA ALA A 180 -3.32 -17.18 -15.55
C ALA A 180 -1.99 -17.06 -16.33
N TRP A 181 -1.32 -15.93 -16.24
CA TRP A 181 0.02 -15.73 -16.81
C TRP A 181 1.02 -16.70 -16.18
N PHE A 182 1.07 -16.77 -14.85
CA PHE A 182 2.03 -17.60 -14.13
C PHE A 182 1.85 -19.10 -14.40
N LEU A 183 0.61 -19.61 -14.28
CA LEU A 183 0.32 -21.02 -14.38
C LEU A 183 0.16 -21.55 -15.81
N ASN A 184 -0.40 -20.74 -16.71
CA ASN A 184 -0.82 -21.19 -18.03
C ASN A 184 -0.05 -20.52 -19.17
N GLY A 185 0.78 -19.52 -18.89
CA GLY A 185 1.45 -18.72 -19.91
C GLY A 185 0.50 -17.87 -20.74
N THR A 186 -0.63 -17.46 -20.15
CA THR A 186 -1.59 -16.56 -20.81
C THR A 186 -0.92 -15.21 -21.02
N GLU A 187 -1.04 -14.66 -22.24
CA GLU A 187 -0.51 -13.33 -22.54
C GLU A 187 -1.27 -12.27 -21.74
N ILE A 188 -0.56 -11.25 -21.28
CA ILE A 188 -1.09 -10.07 -20.60
C ILE A 188 -0.95 -8.86 -21.53
N GLU A 189 -1.94 -7.98 -21.53
CA GLU A 189 -1.99 -6.78 -22.35
C GLU A 189 -0.76 -5.89 -22.13
N PRO A 190 -0.20 -5.28 -23.17
CA PRO A 190 1.08 -4.58 -23.12
C PRO A 190 1.08 -3.27 -22.30
N TYR A 191 -0.11 -2.76 -21.94
CA TYR A 191 -0.22 -1.56 -21.10
C TYR A 191 0.02 -1.81 -19.61
N PHE A 192 0.06 -3.06 -19.17
CA PHE A 192 0.48 -3.40 -17.82
C PHE A 192 2.02 -3.33 -17.74
N GLU A 193 2.55 -2.39 -16.97
CA GLU A 193 3.98 -2.11 -16.91
C GLU A 193 4.66 -2.79 -15.72
N VAL A 194 3.94 -3.03 -14.64
CA VAL A 194 4.46 -3.56 -13.38
C VAL A 194 3.66 -4.79 -12.98
N PHE A 195 4.34 -5.87 -12.59
CA PHE A 195 3.71 -7.04 -11.98
C PHE A 195 3.93 -7.02 -10.47
N GLN A 196 2.85 -6.81 -9.71
CA GLN A 196 2.90 -6.82 -8.25
C GLN A 196 2.46 -8.18 -7.72
N VAL A 197 3.37 -8.91 -7.13
CA VAL A 197 3.18 -10.32 -6.77
C VAL A 197 3.64 -10.63 -5.35
N PRO A 198 2.98 -11.59 -4.64
CA PRO A 198 3.54 -12.14 -3.42
C PRO A 198 4.71 -13.06 -3.75
N PRO A 199 5.67 -13.26 -2.83
CA PRO A 199 6.77 -14.19 -3.05
C PRO A 199 6.32 -15.65 -3.13
N PHE A 200 5.20 -15.96 -2.45
CA PHE A 200 4.57 -17.27 -2.44
C PHE A 200 3.05 -17.15 -2.56
N GLN A 201 2.42 -18.19 -3.11
CA GLN A 201 0.97 -18.37 -3.07
C GLN A 201 0.69 -19.76 -2.48
N GLY A 202 0.40 -19.82 -1.19
CA GLY A 202 0.41 -21.08 -0.45
C GLY A 202 1.79 -21.73 -0.48
N ASP A 203 1.88 -22.98 -0.95
CA ASP A 203 3.15 -23.71 -1.07
C ASP A 203 3.88 -23.44 -2.40
N ILE A 204 3.33 -22.62 -3.29
CA ILE A 204 3.91 -22.30 -4.59
C ILE A 204 4.82 -21.09 -4.47
N GLN A 205 6.10 -21.23 -4.80
CA GLN A 205 7.00 -20.10 -4.97
C GLN A 205 6.64 -19.37 -6.27
N VAL A 206 6.24 -18.10 -6.16
CA VAL A 206 5.86 -17.25 -7.28
C VAL A 206 7.06 -16.46 -7.79
N VAL A 207 7.92 -16.00 -6.88
CA VAL A 207 9.07 -15.16 -7.20
C VAL A 207 10.36 -15.96 -7.07
N ASP A 208 11.03 -16.14 -8.19
CA ASP A 208 12.40 -16.65 -8.32
C ASP A 208 13.09 -15.97 -9.52
N ALA A 209 14.37 -16.23 -9.71
CA ALA A 209 15.14 -15.61 -10.80
C ALA A 209 14.58 -15.93 -12.21
N GLU A 210 13.96 -17.11 -12.41
CA GLU A 210 13.38 -17.48 -13.70
C GLU A 210 12.09 -16.70 -13.96
N THR A 211 11.22 -16.57 -12.95
CA THR A 211 9.99 -15.78 -13.04
C THR A 211 10.30 -14.30 -13.28
N VAL A 212 11.25 -13.73 -12.53
CA VAL A 212 11.69 -12.33 -12.70
C VAL A 212 12.23 -12.10 -14.12
N GLN A 213 13.13 -12.97 -14.59
CA GLN A 213 13.68 -12.87 -15.95
C GLN A 213 12.57 -12.95 -17.02
N ARG A 214 11.59 -13.82 -16.83
CA ARG A 214 10.45 -13.95 -17.76
C ARG A 214 9.63 -12.66 -17.84
N VAL A 215 9.39 -11.97 -16.71
CA VAL A 215 8.69 -10.67 -16.70
C VAL A 215 9.52 -9.60 -17.40
N HIS A 216 10.84 -9.57 -17.14
CA HIS A 216 11.77 -8.65 -17.80
C HIS A 216 11.88 -8.89 -19.33
N ASP A 217 11.84 -10.14 -19.77
CA ASP A 217 11.82 -10.48 -21.20
C ASP A 217 10.57 -9.94 -21.93
N GLU A 218 9.48 -9.70 -21.18
CA GLU A 218 8.27 -9.04 -21.66
C GLU A 218 8.32 -7.50 -21.55
N GLY A 219 9.44 -6.95 -21.01
CA GLY A 219 9.66 -5.51 -20.86
C GLY A 219 8.92 -4.87 -19.69
N ARG A 220 8.66 -5.64 -18.63
CA ARG A 220 7.91 -5.20 -17.43
C ARG A 220 8.77 -5.31 -16.17
N GLU A 221 8.34 -4.60 -15.12
CA GLU A 221 8.94 -4.64 -13.79
C GLU A 221 8.25 -5.66 -12.87
N VAL A 222 8.99 -6.15 -11.87
CA VAL A 222 8.48 -7.02 -10.80
C VAL A 222 8.59 -6.29 -9.46
N TRP A 223 7.44 -6.03 -8.84
CA TRP A 223 7.38 -5.52 -7.48
C TRP A 223 6.82 -6.60 -6.55
N VAL A 224 7.47 -6.81 -5.40
CA VAL A 224 7.13 -7.91 -4.49
C VAL A 224 6.62 -7.35 -3.18
N TRP A 225 5.42 -7.81 -2.77
CA TRP A 225 4.84 -7.51 -1.48
C TRP A 225 4.84 -8.75 -0.59
N PRO A 226 5.58 -8.74 0.56
CA PRO A 226 5.57 -9.83 1.52
C PRO A 226 4.17 -10.07 2.10
N ASP A 227 3.70 -11.33 2.10
CA ASP A 227 2.42 -11.74 2.67
C ASP A 227 2.53 -12.32 4.09
N ASP A 228 3.77 -12.55 4.56
CA ASP A 228 4.09 -12.97 5.92
C ASP A 228 5.27 -12.16 6.48
N ALA A 229 4.97 -11.10 7.20
CA ALA A 229 5.99 -10.23 7.80
C ALA A 229 6.94 -10.97 8.77
N SER A 230 6.50 -12.09 9.35
CA SER A 230 7.31 -12.83 10.34
C SER A 230 8.48 -13.59 9.70
N THR A 231 8.33 -14.01 8.45
CA THR A 231 9.32 -14.82 7.72
C THR A 231 9.93 -14.11 6.52
N GLN A 232 9.25 -13.09 5.99
CA GLN A 232 9.59 -12.46 4.70
C GLN A 232 10.10 -11.01 4.85
N GLU A 233 9.93 -10.37 6.02
CA GLU A 233 10.45 -9.02 6.25
C GLU A 233 11.73 -9.03 7.09
N ASN A 234 12.81 -9.57 6.50
CA ASN A 234 14.13 -9.63 7.11
C ASN A 234 15.24 -9.58 6.06
N ALA A 235 16.46 -9.26 6.49
CA ALA A 235 17.59 -9.04 5.61
C ALA A 235 17.93 -10.25 4.70
N GLU A 236 17.76 -11.49 5.19
CA GLU A 236 18.02 -12.69 4.40
C GLU A 236 17.01 -12.83 3.25
N PHE A 237 15.75 -12.57 3.55
CA PHE A 237 14.69 -12.65 2.55
C PHE A 237 14.82 -11.54 1.50
N TYR A 238 15.05 -10.31 1.94
CA TYR A 238 15.29 -9.18 1.02
C TYR A 238 16.50 -9.43 0.13
N GLY A 239 17.61 -9.95 0.69
CA GLY A 239 18.79 -10.31 -0.08
C GLY A 239 18.48 -11.32 -1.20
N ARG A 240 17.62 -12.31 -0.95
CA ARG A 240 17.19 -13.25 -2.00
C ARG A 240 16.37 -12.57 -3.09
N LEU A 241 15.45 -11.67 -2.74
CA LEU A 241 14.66 -10.93 -3.75
C LEU A 241 15.56 -10.04 -4.61
N ILE A 242 16.53 -9.37 -4.00
CA ILE A 242 17.56 -8.57 -4.69
C ILE A 242 18.39 -9.47 -5.64
N ASP A 243 18.82 -10.65 -5.17
CA ASP A 243 19.57 -11.61 -5.99
C ASP A 243 18.76 -12.14 -7.18
N TYR A 244 17.42 -12.23 -7.05
CA TYR A 244 16.55 -12.59 -8.16
C TYR A 244 16.36 -11.46 -9.17
N GLY A 245 16.71 -10.22 -8.79
CA GLY A 245 16.65 -9.05 -9.66
C GLY A 245 15.29 -8.37 -9.68
N VAL A 246 14.50 -8.42 -8.59
CA VAL A 246 13.24 -7.68 -8.50
C VAL A 246 13.47 -6.18 -8.54
N ASP A 247 12.55 -5.43 -9.14
CA ASP A 247 12.66 -3.98 -9.35
C ASP A 247 12.17 -3.18 -8.14
N GLY A 248 11.18 -3.72 -7.41
CA GLY A 248 10.62 -3.10 -6.20
C GLY A 248 10.32 -4.11 -5.09
N ILE A 249 10.47 -3.67 -3.85
CA ILE A 249 10.05 -4.44 -2.67
C ILE A 249 9.18 -3.53 -1.79
N ILE A 250 7.90 -3.89 -1.66
CA ILE A 250 6.95 -3.24 -0.77
C ILE A 250 7.17 -3.83 0.62
N THR A 251 7.43 -3.00 1.63
CA THR A 251 7.78 -3.48 2.95
C THR A 251 7.21 -2.62 4.07
N GLY A 252 6.77 -3.25 5.14
CA GLY A 252 6.45 -2.61 6.41
C GLY A 252 7.69 -2.28 7.27
N ARG A 253 8.91 -2.69 6.83
CA ARG A 253 10.17 -2.50 7.55
C ARG A 253 11.25 -1.83 6.68
N PRO A 254 11.01 -0.60 6.18
CA PRO A 254 11.88 0.04 5.20
C PRO A 254 13.33 0.18 5.67
N ALA A 255 13.60 0.45 6.94
CA ALA A 255 14.97 0.51 7.46
C ALA A 255 15.73 -0.82 7.30
N ALA A 256 15.09 -1.95 7.59
CA ALA A 256 15.70 -3.27 7.42
C ALA A 256 15.95 -3.61 5.94
N MET A 257 15.07 -3.14 5.06
CA MET A 257 15.23 -3.30 3.62
C MET A 257 16.42 -2.47 3.09
N VAL A 258 16.51 -1.20 3.46
CA VAL A 258 17.63 -0.31 3.05
C VAL A 258 18.97 -0.84 3.57
N ASP A 259 19.02 -1.38 4.79
CA ASP A 259 20.21 -2.05 5.32
C ASP A 259 20.60 -3.28 4.47
N ALA A 260 19.65 -4.04 3.96
CA ALA A 260 19.91 -5.19 3.10
C ALA A 260 20.47 -4.78 1.72
N LEU A 261 20.03 -3.65 1.15
CA LEU A 261 20.57 -3.10 -0.10
C LEU A 261 22.02 -2.63 0.03
N SER A 262 22.48 -2.34 1.25
CA SER A 262 23.80 -1.77 1.52
C SER A 262 24.89 -2.82 1.75
N ASN A 263 24.54 -4.10 1.87
CA ASN A 263 25.43 -5.23 2.16
C ASN A 263 25.61 -6.15 0.96
#